data_fb82f5db535dea4882aa680c267bf03d
#
_entry.id   fb82f5db535dea4882aa680c267bf03d
#
_cell.length_a   1.000
_cell.length_b   1.000
_cell.length_c   1.000
_cell.angle_alpha   90.00
_cell.angle_beta   90.00
_cell.angle_gamma   90.00
#
_symmetry.space_group_name_H-M   'P 1'
#
loop_
_entity.id
_entity.type
_entity.pdbx_description
1 polymer ?
#
loop_
_entity_poly.entity_id
_entity_poly.type
_entity_poly.pdbx_seq_one_letter_code
_entity_poly.pdbx_strand_id
1 'polypeptide(L)'
;RMGIPTIALVFIILTNPFTEKLFYFDSTGYCYGPWYLLLYVSALLHIAAAAIFVAVHRDAVSRRNLTALLTVFLLAAFGIAAQAVNPEVLTTGFGLSLSILAMYLTINNPCACMDSLTGLNDKQYLLRRMNELTDAHKAFHIITVYAYQLDHMNKVSGVQSGDEFLRRAAEHMQEIAGRNVFRVTGKRFLLLTFSLREYEACLTSLRQVFRTQPDDEQAAPSPVILCGVVGAEKLGTGGLVLDYAEYLESLAARSGGTEVIQNDRKNRDSFYYNKQVEQFLHRAIDEDLFEVYYQPVYSLHQQRFVTLEALSRLRHPT
;
A
#
# COMPACT_ATOMS: atom_id res chain seq x y z
N ARG A 1 -20.83 -11.77 -24.62
CA ARG A 1 -21.27 -12.92 -25.47
C ARG A 1 -21.70 -14.16 -24.67
N MET A 2 -21.48 -14.20 -23.35
CA MET A 2 -21.94 -15.29 -22.48
C MET A 2 -23.43 -15.24 -22.08
N GLY A 3 -24.13 -14.17 -22.35
CA GLY A 3 -25.54 -14.04 -21.98
C GLY A 3 -26.50 -15.01 -22.69
N ILE A 4 -26.18 -15.44 -23.90
CA ILE A 4 -27.09 -16.34 -24.68
C ILE A 4 -27.20 -17.72 -24.02
N PRO A 5 -26.11 -18.44 -23.67
CA PRO A 5 -26.21 -19.72 -22.98
C PRO A 5 -26.91 -19.62 -21.61
N THR A 6 -26.66 -18.55 -20.90
CA THR A 6 -27.28 -18.29 -19.57
C THR A 6 -28.78 -18.08 -19.71
N ILE A 7 -29.24 -17.28 -20.69
CA ILE A 7 -30.66 -17.04 -20.96
C ILE A 7 -31.35 -18.34 -21.36
N ALA A 8 -30.74 -19.16 -22.22
CA ALA A 8 -31.27 -20.46 -22.61
C ALA A 8 -31.42 -21.41 -21.40
N LEU A 9 -30.40 -21.43 -20.51
CA LEU A 9 -30.45 -22.23 -19.28
C LEU A 9 -31.60 -21.80 -18.36
N VAL A 10 -31.70 -20.47 -18.11
CA VAL A 10 -32.79 -19.89 -17.31
C VAL A 10 -34.16 -20.26 -17.90
N PHE A 11 -34.32 -20.20 -19.21
CA PHE A 11 -35.57 -20.63 -19.89
C PHE A 11 -35.86 -22.10 -19.64
N ILE A 12 -34.87 -22.99 -19.75
CA ILE A 12 -35.02 -24.42 -19.47
C ILE A 12 -35.41 -24.66 -18.00
N ILE A 13 -34.85 -23.94 -17.06
CA ILE A 13 -35.18 -24.03 -15.63
C ILE A 13 -36.64 -23.58 -15.39
N LEU A 14 -37.05 -22.44 -15.98
CA LEU A 14 -38.39 -21.89 -15.82
C LEU A 14 -39.48 -22.79 -16.44
N THR A 15 -39.15 -23.52 -17.51
CA THR A 15 -40.06 -24.46 -18.14
C THR A 15 -40.04 -25.83 -17.50
N ASN A 16 -39.17 -26.13 -16.58
CA ASN A 16 -39.02 -27.44 -15.94
C ASN A 16 -40.30 -27.93 -15.25
N PRO A 17 -41.13 -27.10 -14.57
CA PRO A 17 -42.39 -27.57 -13.96
C PRO A 17 -43.34 -28.21 -14.93
N PHE A 18 -43.21 -27.89 -16.24
CA PHE A 18 -44.05 -28.46 -17.30
C PHE A 18 -43.36 -29.57 -18.10
N THR A 19 -42.03 -29.57 -18.11
CA THR A 19 -41.25 -30.48 -18.97
C THR A 19 -40.64 -31.65 -18.19
N GLU A 20 -40.48 -31.50 -16.86
CA GLU A 20 -39.88 -32.47 -15.94
C GLU A 20 -38.49 -33.03 -16.37
N LYS A 21 -37.78 -32.24 -17.22
CA LYS A 21 -36.54 -32.68 -17.83
C LYS A 21 -35.33 -32.56 -16.93
N LEU A 22 -35.32 -31.57 -16.02
CA LEU A 22 -34.20 -31.39 -15.09
C LEU A 22 -34.42 -32.14 -13.80
N PHE A 23 -35.60 -31.97 -13.21
CA PHE A 23 -36.01 -32.67 -12.00
C PHE A 23 -37.56 -32.77 -11.94
N TYR A 24 -38.04 -33.73 -11.19
CA TYR A 24 -39.47 -33.88 -10.92
C TYR A 24 -39.67 -34.46 -9.48
N PHE A 25 -40.87 -34.38 -9.00
CA PHE A 25 -41.25 -34.95 -7.69
C PHE A 25 -42.18 -36.11 -7.90
N ASP A 26 -41.81 -37.25 -7.33
CA ASP A 26 -42.64 -38.47 -7.28
C ASP A 26 -43.09 -38.76 -5.84
N SER A 27 -43.89 -39.80 -5.64
CA SER A 27 -44.32 -40.27 -4.32
C SER A 27 -43.19 -40.63 -3.37
N THR A 28 -42.01 -40.88 -3.91
CA THR A 28 -40.74 -41.16 -3.17
C THR A 28 -39.90 -39.90 -2.87
N GLY A 29 -40.25 -38.70 -3.39
CA GLY A 29 -39.58 -37.47 -3.20
C GLY A 29 -38.96 -36.83 -4.48
N TYR A 30 -37.82 -36.19 -4.34
CA TYR A 30 -37.12 -35.53 -5.44
C TYR A 30 -36.41 -36.55 -6.33
N CYS A 31 -36.67 -36.46 -7.65
CA CYS A 31 -36.06 -37.31 -8.66
C CYS A 31 -35.30 -36.49 -9.71
N TYR A 32 -34.19 -37.01 -10.20
CA TYR A 32 -33.42 -36.37 -11.27
C TYR A 32 -34.01 -36.68 -12.62
N GLY A 33 -34.25 -35.64 -13.43
CA GLY A 33 -34.70 -35.76 -14.82
C GLY A 33 -33.54 -36.16 -15.76
N PRO A 34 -33.87 -36.52 -17.02
CA PRO A 34 -32.85 -36.96 -18.00
C PRO A 34 -31.80 -35.91 -18.34
N TRP A 35 -32.09 -34.62 -18.10
CA TRP A 35 -31.20 -33.52 -18.41
C TRP A 35 -30.52 -32.89 -17.17
N TYR A 36 -30.55 -33.54 -16.01
CA TYR A 36 -30.01 -33.02 -14.75
C TYR A 36 -28.51 -32.63 -14.87
N LEU A 37 -27.73 -33.42 -15.65
CA LEU A 37 -26.30 -33.14 -15.89
C LEU A 37 -26.05 -31.82 -16.61
N LEU A 38 -27.04 -31.30 -17.35
CA LEU A 38 -26.90 -30.02 -18.06
C LEU A 38 -26.63 -28.86 -17.10
N LEU A 39 -27.17 -28.91 -15.88
CA LEU A 39 -26.94 -27.88 -14.84
C LEU A 39 -25.46 -27.87 -14.42
N TYR A 40 -24.88 -29.04 -14.16
CA TYR A 40 -23.48 -29.16 -13.73
C TYR A 40 -22.51 -28.79 -14.85
N VAL A 41 -22.75 -29.24 -16.08
CA VAL A 41 -21.94 -28.91 -17.26
C VAL A 41 -21.97 -27.40 -17.50
N SER A 42 -23.14 -26.79 -17.43
CA SER A 42 -23.25 -25.35 -17.63
C SER A 42 -22.53 -24.55 -16.53
N ALA A 43 -22.64 -24.96 -15.28
CA ALA A 43 -21.94 -24.32 -14.16
C ALA A 43 -20.41 -24.42 -14.34
N LEU A 44 -19.89 -25.59 -14.70
CA LEU A 44 -18.46 -25.78 -14.97
C LEU A 44 -17.97 -24.92 -16.16
N LEU A 45 -18.77 -24.80 -17.24
CA LEU A 45 -18.44 -23.94 -18.37
C LEU A 45 -18.36 -22.46 -17.95
N HIS A 46 -19.28 -21.99 -17.10
CA HIS A 46 -19.21 -20.61 -16.61
C HIS A 46 -18.00 -20.36 -15.73
N ILE A 47 -17.65 -21.32 -14.86
CA ILE A 47 -16.42 -21.23 -14.03
C ILE A 47 -15.17 -21.22 -14.92
N ALA A 48 -15.09 -22.11 -15.91
CA ALA A 48 -13.97 -22.17 -16.85
C ALA A 48 -13.82 -20.86 -17.62
N ALA A 49 -14.92 -20.32 -18.11
CA ALA A 49 -14.90 -19.05 -18.82
C ALA A 49 -14.51 -17.87 -17.92
N ALA A 50 -14.95 -17.83 -16.67
CA ALA A 50 -14.50 -16.82 -15.70
C ALA A 50 -13.00 -16.97 -15.39
N ALA A 51 -12.50 -18.19 -15.23
CA ALA A 51 -11.09 -18.45 -15.02
C ALA A 51 -10.22 -18.03 -16.21
N ILE A 52 -10.66 -18.32 -17.44
CA ILE A 52 -10.00 -17.87 -18.68
C ILE A 52 -9.99 -16.34 -18.76
N PHE A 53 -11.13 -15.67 -18.46
CA PHE A 53 -11.22 -14.22 -18.47
C PHE A 53 -10.21 -13.59 -17.49
N VAL A 54 -10.10 -14.11 -16.28
CA VAL A 54 -9.13 -13.66 -15.26
C VAL A 54 -7.70 -13.93 -15.72
N ALA A 55 -7.43 -15.08 -16.32
CA ALA A 55 -6.10 -15.45 -16.82
C ALA A 55 -5.64 -14.55 -18.00
N VAL A 56 -6.56 -14.16 -18.88
CA VAL A 56 -6.28 -13.23 -20.00
C VAL A 56 -5.98 -11.81 -19.49
N HIS A 57 -6.67 -11.37 -18.43
CA HIS A 57 -6.50 -10.03 -17.86
C HIS A 57 -5.59 -10.04 -16.61
N ARG A 58 -4.70 -11.01 -16.49
CA ARG A 58 -3.81 -11.19 -15.33
C ARG A 58 -2.97 -9.96 -15.00
N ASP A 59 -2.62 -9.13 -15.98
CA ASP A 59 -1.79 -7.94 -15.80
C ASP A 59 -2.52 -6.81 -15.04
N ALA A 60 -3.85 -6.84 -15.02
CA ALA A 60 -4.70 -5.91 -14.26
C ALA A 60 -4.93 -6.35 -12.80
N VAL A 61 -4.50 -7.56 -12.42
CA VAL A 61 -4.80 -8.16 -11.12
C VAL A 61 -3.50 -8.48 -10.39
N SER A 62 -3.40 -8.11 -9.10
CA SER A 62 -2.22 -8.45 -8.30
C SER A 62 -2.04 -9.98 -8.21
N ARG A 63 -0.79 -10.47 -8.15
CA ARG A 63 -0.49 -11.93 -8.05
C ARG A 63 -1.25 -12.60 -6.90
N ARG A 64 -1.39 -11.92 -5.75
CA ARG A 64 -2.13 -12.44 -4.59
C ARG A 64 -3.62 -12.62 -4.90
N ASN A 65 -4.24 -11.62 -5.52
CA ASN A 65 -5.66 -11.68 -5.88
C ASN A 65 -5.90 -12.71 -6.99
N LEU A 66 -4.97 -12.87 -7.91
CA LEU A 66 -5.03 -13.89 -8.96
C LEU A 66 -5.02 -15.30 -8.37
N THR A 67 -4.10 -15.59 -7.45
CA THR A 67 -4.06 -16.91 -6.77
C THR A 67 -5.33 -17.18 -5.97
N ALA A 68 -5.86 -16.15 -5.27
CA ALA A 68 -7.13 -16.27 -4.54
C ALA A 68 -8.30 -16.62 -5.47
N LEU A 69 -8.46 -15.90 -6.57
CA LEU A 69 -9.53 -16.15 -7.54
C LEU A 69 -9.43 -17.54 -8.16
N LEU A 70 -8.22 -17.98 -8.52
CA LEU A 70 -8.01 -19.33 -9.05
C LEU A 70 -8.35 -20.41 -8.02
N THR A 71 -7.99 -20.22 -6.75
CA THR A 71 -8.34 -21.14 -5.67
C THR A 71 -9.85 -21.24 -5.49
N VAL A 72 -10.57 -20.12 -5.52
CA VAL A 72 -12.04 -20.04 -5.47
C VAL A 72 -12.67 -20.84 -6.61
N PHE A 73 -12.20 -20.63 -7.85
CA PHE A 73 -12.72 -21.36 -9.01
C PHE A 73 -12.46 -22.86 -8.92
N LEU A 74 -11.28 -23.28 -8.44
CA LEU A 74 -10.94 -24.69 -8.25
C LEU A 74 -11.83 -25.35 -7.19
N LEU A 75 -12.05 -24.71 -6.05
CA LEU A 75 -12.91 -25.22 -4.99
C LEU A 75 -14.37 -25.36 -5.45
N ALA A 76 -14.90 -24.34 -6.14
CA ALA A 76 -16.25 -24.35 -6.69
C ALA A 76 -16.39 -25.45 -7.75
N ALA A 77 -15.44 -25.57 -8.67
CA ALA A 77 -15.45 -26.60 -9.71
C ALA A 77 -15.37 -28.02 -9.11
N PHE A 78 -14.52 -28.20 -8.09
CA PHE A 78 -14.41 -29.48 -7.39
C PHE A 78 -15.73 -29.86 -6.71
N GLY A 79 -16.39 -28.93 -5.99
CA GLY A 79 -17.68 -29.18 -5.35
C GLY A 79 -18.79 -29.60 -6.35
N ILE A 80 -18.84 -28.90 -7.51
CA ILE A 80 -19.79 -29.19 -8.60
C ILE A 80 -19.49 -30.57 -9.23
N ALA A 81 -18.22 -30.86 -9.53
CA ALA A 81 -17.83 -32.13 -10.15
C ALA A 81 -18.10 -33.32 -9.20
N ALA A 82 -17.79 -33.15 -7.91
CA ALA A 82 -18.06 -34.19 -6.92
C ALA A 82 -19.56 -34.52 -6.80
N GLN A 83 -20.43 -33.50 -6.81
CA GLN A 83 -21.87 -33.70 -6.79
C GLN A 83 -22.42 -34.29 -8.09
N ALA A 84 -21.82 -33.97 -9.22
CA ALA A 84 -22.22 -34.56 -10.50
C ALA A 84 -21.96 -36.08 -10.54
N VAL A 85 -20.90 -36.54 -9.84
CA VAL A 85 -20.57 -37.98 -9.71
C VAL A 85 -21.47 -38.67 -8.67
N ASN A 86 -21.76 -38.01 -7.55
CA ASN A 86 -22.63 -38.53 -6.51
C ASN A 86 -23.69 -37.49 -6.11
N PRO A 87 -24.84 -37.48 -6.80
CA PRO A 87 -25.88 -36.46 -6.60
C PRO A 87 -26.54 -36.49 -5.20
N GLU A 88 -26.43 -37.58 -4.46
CA GLU A 88 -26.98 -37.69 -3.10
C GLU A 88 -26.22 -36.84 -2.08
N VAL A 89 -24.97 -36.50 -2.39
CA VAL A 89 -24.13 -35.70 -1.49
C VAL A 89 -24.11 -34.25 -1.92
N LEU A 90 -24.63 -33.35 -1.09
CA LEU A 90 -24.72 -31.89 -1.38
C LEU A 90 -23.36 -31.18 -1.24
N THR A 91 -22.41 -31.53 -2.10
CA THR A 91 -21.05 -30.97 -2.07
C THR A 91 -20.91 -29.60 -2.71
N THR A 92 -21.81 -29.24 -3.64
CA THR A 92 -21.77 -27.91 -4.33
C THR A 92 -21.96 -26.76 -3.36
N GLY A 93 -22.95 -26.86 -2.45
CA GLY A 93 -23.18 -25.84 -1.43
C GLY A 93 -22.00 -25.65 -0.48
N PHE A 94 -21.39 -26.75 -0.06
CA PHE A 94 -20.19 -26.73 0.76
C PHE A 94 -19.00 -26.11 0.00
N GLY A 95 -18.76 -26.51 -1.23
CA GLY A 95 -17.71 -25.95 -2.09
C GLY A 95 -17.87 -24.45 -2.33
N LEU A 96 -19.09 -23.97 -2.58
CA LEU A 96 -19.38 -22.53 -2.71
C LEU A 96 -19.15 -21.77 -1.40
N SER A 97 -19.61 -22.31 -0.26
CA SER A 97 -19.39 -21.67 1.04
C SER A 97 -17.91 -21.55 1.37
N LEU A 98 -17.14 -22.60 1.12
CA LEU A 98 -15.69 -22.61 1.30
C LEU A 98 -15.00 -21.63 0.36
N SER A 99 -15.47 -21.52 -0.89
CA SER A 99 -14.97 -20.55 -1.88
C SER A 99 -15.21 -19.11 -1.43
N ILE A 100 -16.40 -18.78 -0.93
CA ILE A 100 -16.74 -17.45 -0.41
C ILE A 100 -15.88 -17.14 0.81
N LEU A 101 -15.69 -18.11 1.72
CA LEU A 101 -14.82 -17.93 2.89
C LEU A 101 -13.37 -17.69 2.49
N ALA A 102 -12.83 -18.46 1.55
CA ALA A 102 -11.47 -18.29 1.03
C ALA A 102 -11.29 -16.91 0.38
N MET A 103 -12.27 -16.46 -0.41
CA MET A 103 -12.29 -15.13 -1.02
C MET A 103 -12.31 -14.03 0.05
N TYR A 104 -13.18 -14.16 1.06
CA TYR A 104 -13.26 -13.20 2.17
C TYR A 104 -11.93 -13.10 2.92
N LEU A 105 -11.34 -14.23 3.31
CA LEU A 105 -10.07 -14.25 4.04
C LEU A 105 -8.89 -13.72 3.22
N THR A 106 -8.92 -13.85 1.90
CA THR A 106 -7.81 -13.42 1.05
C THR A 106 -7.92 -11.95 0.64
N ILE A 107 -9.13 -11.49 0.29
CA ILE A 107 -9.36 -10.11 -0.17
C ILE A 107 -9.46 -9.16 1.02
N ASN A 108 -10.19 -9.54 2.06
CA ASN A 108 -10.46 -8.70 3.23
C ASN A 108 -9.56 -9.01 4.43
N ASN A 109 -8.40 -9.67 4.23
CA ASN A 109 -7.50 -9.94 5.35
C ASN A 109 -7.00 -8.62 5.97
N PRO A 110 -7.58 -8.14 7.07
CA PRO A 110 -7.16 -6.88 7.70
C PRO A 110 -5.73 -6.96 8.22
N CYS A 111 -5.26 -8.16 8.58
CA CYS A 111 -3.88 -8.37 9.05
C CYS A 111 -2.82 -8.21 7.95
N ALA A 112 -3.22 -8.28 6.66
CA ALA A 112 -2.27 -8.10 5.55
C ALA A 112 -1.77 -6.66 5.38
N CYS A 113 -2.38 -5.72 6.08
CA CYS A 113 -2.02 -4.30 6.05
C CYS A 113 -1.60 -3.78 7.43
N MET A 114 -1.17 -4.68 8.34
CA MET A 114 -0.70 -4.31 9.68
C MET A 114 0.78 -4.65 9.83
N ASP A 115 1.50 -3.75 10.50
CA ASP A 115 2.88 -3.97 10.89
C ASP A 115 2.96 -4.94 12.07
N SER A 116 3.75 -6.00 11.93
CA SER A 116 3.82 -7.09 12.92
C SER A 116 4.46 -6.69 14.25
N LEU A 117 5.30 -5.64 14.28
CA LEU A 117 5.96 -5.19 15.50
C LEU A 117 5.07 -4.28 16.34
N THR A 118 4.36 -3.36 15.69
CA THR A 118 3.61 -2.29 16.36
C THR A 118 2.09 -2.47 16.31
N GLY A 119 1.59 -3.40 15.47
CA GLY A 119 0.15 -3.55 15.26
C GLY A 119 -0.54 -2.38 14.55
N LEU A 120 0.21 -1.40 14.08
CA LEU A 120 -0.32 -0.28 13.30
C LEU A 120 -0.62 -0.69 11.86
N ASN A 121 -1.51 0.05 11.21
CA ASN A 121 -1.69 -0.09 9.77
C ASN A 121 -0.41 0.31 9.02
N ASP A 122 -0.15 -0.38 7.91
CA ASP A 122 1.06 -0.22 7.10
C ASP A 122 0.96 0.92 6.06
N LYS A 123 2.07 1.12 5.32
CA LYS A 123 2.18 2.07 4.21
C LYS A 123 1.12 1.83 3.12
N GLN A 124 0.76 0.57 2.82
CA GLN A 124 -0.17 0.28 1.72
C GLN A 124 -1.59 0.71 2.06
N TYR A 125 -2.00 0.48 3.31
CA TYR A 125 -3.29 0.97 3.80
C TYR A 125 -3.34 2.50 3.83
N LEU A 126 -2.28 3.15 4.31
CA LEU A 126 -2.15 4.60 4.33
C LEU A 126 -2.30 5.20 2.91
N LEU A 127 -1.55 4.68 1.93
CA LEU A 127 -1.59 5.17 0.54
C LEU A 127 -2.99 5.06 -0.06
N ARG A 128 -3.67 3.93 0.14
CA ARG A 128 -5.07 3.77 -0.28
C ARG A 128 -5.96 4.83 0.35
N ARG A 129 -5.82 5.00 1.66
CA ARG A 129 -6.64 5.96 2.41
C ARG A 129 -6.43 7.39 1.97
N MET A 130 -5.19 7.81 1.76
CA MET A 130 -4.87 9.16 1.24
C MET A 130 -5.42 9.37 -0.18
N ASN A 131 -5.28 8.39 -1.08
CA ASN A 131 -5.81 8.49 -2.44
C ASN A 131 -7.35 8.59 -2.43
N GLU A 132 -8.05 7.77 -1.63
CA GLU A 132 -9.51 7.88 -1.45
C GLU A 132 -9.94 9.27 -0.98
N LEU A 133 -9.18 9.88 -0.06
CA LEU A 133 -9.46 11.22 0.45
C LEU A 133 -9.21 12.29 -0.62
N THR A 134 -8.14 12.17 -1.36
CA THR A 134 -7.79 13.08 -2.48
C THR A 134 -8.86 13.00 -3.59
N ASP A 135 -9.25 11.80 -4.00
CA ASP A 135 -10.29 11.59 -5.02
C ASP A 135 -11.66 12.13 -4.56
N ALA A 136 -11.95 12.02 -3.26
CA ALA A 136 -13.15 12.57 -2.66
C ALA A 136 -13.07 14.09 -2.36
N HIS A 137 -11.97 14.75 -2.73
CA HIS A 137 -11.69 16.16 -2.45
C HIS A 137 -11.83 16.54 -0.97
N LYS A 138 -11.50 15.61 -0.06
CA LYS A 138 -11.54 15.83 1.37
C LYS A 138 -10.20 16.35 1.85
N ALA A 139 -10.22 17.46 2.61
CA ALA A 139 -9.04 18.00 3.23
C ALA A 139 -8.50 17.05 4.30
N PHE A 140 -7.20 16.88 4.33
CA PHE A 140 -6.49 16.16 5.38
C PHE A 140 -5.11 16.75 5.64
N HIS A 141 -4.58 16.48 6.81
CA HIS A 141 -3.26 16.93 7.25
C HIS A 141 -2.49 15.72 7.76
N ILE A 142 -1.17 15.76 7.67
CA ILE A 142 -0.32 14.69 8.16
C ILE A 142 0.73 15.22 9.12
N ILE A 143 1.09 14.38 10.10
CA ILE A 143 2.25 14.58 10.95
C ILE A 143 3.11 13.33 10.83
N THR A 144 4.39 13.48 10.48
CA THR A 144 5.34 12.37 10.50
C THR A 144 6.17 12.40 11.76
N VAL A 145 6.45 11.21 12.27
CA VAL A 145 7.33 10.96 13.40
C VAL A 145 8.44 10.04 12.91
N TYR A 146 9.63 10.58 12.74
CA TYR A 146 10.79 9.84 12.24
C TYR A 146 11.77 9.54 13.36
N ALA A 147 11.99 8.26 13.65
CA ALA A 147 12.92 7.79 14.67
C ALA A 147 14.38 7.93 14.16
N TYR A 148 14.90 9.15 14.19
CA TYR A 148 16.18 9.54 13.60
C TYR A 148 17.35 8.78 14.22
N GLN A 149 17.35 8.59 15.55
CA GLN A 149 18.47 7.96 16.29
C GLN A 149 18.29 6.45 16.50
N LEU A 150 17.33 5.81 15.88
CA LEU A 150 17.05 4.38 16.09
C LEU A 150 18.27 3.49 15.81
N ASP A 151 19.05 3.79 14.76
CA ASP A 151 20.25 3.01 14.43
C ASP A 151 21.33 3.13 15.51
N HIS A 152 21.49 4.32 16.07
CA HIS A 152 22.42 4.54 17.16
C HIS A 152 21.96 3.78 18.42
N MET A 153 20.67 3.86 18.74
CA MET A 153 20.08 3.13 19.85
C MET A 153 20.27 1.61 19.71
N ASN A 154 20.03 1.07 18.51
CA ASN A 154 20.23 -0.35 18.20
C ASN A 154 21.71 -0.78 18.35
N LYS A 155 22.65 0.10 17.99
CA LYS A 155 24.09 -0.19 18.14
C LYS A 155 24.55 -0.17 19.59
N VAL A 156 24.02 0.74 20.40
CA VAL A 156 24.45 0.93 21.81
C VAL A 156 23.72 -0.04 22.73
N SER A 157 22.41 -0.18 22.58
CA SER A 157 21.55 -0.89 23.54
C SER A 157 20.93 -2.19 22.96
N GLY A 158 21.26 -2.53 21.70
CA GLY A 158 20.74 -3.73 21.03
C GLY A 158 19.41 -3.50 20.34
N VAL A 159 19.10 -4.39 19.38
CA VAL A 159 17.88 -4.32 18.53
C VAL A 159 16.60 -4.41 19.35
N GLN A 160 16.61 -5.18 20.45
CA GLN A 160 15.43 -5.31 21.32
C GLN A 160 15.03 -3.97 21.96
N SER A 161 16.00 -3.12 22.33
CA SER A 161 15.71 -1.78 22.88
C SER A 161 15.08 -0.86 21.84
N GLY A 162 15.53 -0.94 20.60
CA GLY A 162 14.91 -0.20 19.50
C GLY A 162 13.48 -0.68 19.18
N ASP A 163 13.24 -1.98 19.21
CA ASP A 163 11.91 -2.56 19.02
C ASP A 163 10.93 -2.13 20.14
N GLU A 164 11.41 -2.12 21.37
CA GLU A 164 10.63 -1.66 22.53
C GLU A 164 10.30 -0.16 22.41
N PHE A 165 11.28 0.66 22.01
CA PHE A 165 11.05 2.07 21.73
C PHE A 165 9.96 2.27 20.66
N LEU A 166 10.03 1.51 19.56
CA LEU A 166 9.04 1.60 18.48
C LEU A 166 7.64 1.18 18.94
N ARG A 167 7.50 0.15 19.79
CA ARG A 167 6.22 -0.27 20.36
C ARG A 167 5.62 0.83 21.23
N ARG A 168 6.39 1.36 22.18
CA ARG A 168 5.94 2.43 23.09
C ARG A 168 5.57 3.70 22.31
N ALA A 169 6.39 4.07 21.32
CA ALA A 169 6.08 5.20 20.44
C ALA A 169 4.76 4.99 19.70
N ALA A 170 4.49 3.78 19.20
CA ALA A 170 3.24 3.43 18.54
C ALA A 170 2.04 3.51 19.49
N GLU A 171 2.16 3.00 20.72
CA GLU A 171 1.13 3.06 21.77
C GLU A 171 0.76 4.53 22.09
N HIS A 172 1.75 5.37 22.37
CA HIS A 172 1.51 6.79 22.62
C HIS A 172 0.86 7.52 21.43
N MET A 173 1.30 7.21 20.21
CA MET A 173 0.67 7.80 19.02
C MET A 173 -0.76 7.32 18.83
N GLN A 174 -1.08 6.05 19.16
CA GLN A 174 -2.45 5.54 19.12
C GLN A 174 -3.33 6.18 20.20
N GLU A 175 -2.82 6.49 21.39
CA GLU A 175 -3.55 7.24 22.41
C GLU A 175 -3.89 8.66 21.92
N ILE A 176 -3.01 9.29 21.14
CA ILE A 176 -3.19 10.65 20.62
C ILE A 176 -4.17 10.69 19.43
N ALA A 177 -3.99 9.79 18.43
CA ALA A 177 -4.70 9.86 17.14
C ALA A 177 -5.53 8.60 16.82
N GLY A 178 -5.68 7.67 17.74
CA GLY A 178 -6.48 6.46 17.59
C GLY A 178 -6.03 5.59 16.41
N ARG A 179 -6.99 5.25 15.53
CA ARG A 179 -6.73 4.40 14.35
C ARG A 179 -6.06 5.12 13.17
N ASN A 180 -5.84 6.41 13.29
CA ASN A 180 -5.27 7.24 12.23
C ASN A 180 -3.73 7.33 12.32
N VAL A 181 -3.11 6.31 12.91
CA VAL A 181 -1.66 6.15 13.01
C VAL A 181 -1.22 4.99 12.14
N PHE A 182 -0.14 5.20 11.41
CA PHE A 182 0.40 4.26 10.43
C PHE A 182 1.90 4.11 10.60
N ARG A 183 2.41 2.89 10.37
CA ARG A 183 3.84 2.65 10.24
C ARG A 183 4.23 2.59 8.77
N VAL A 184 4.96 3.60 8.30
CA VAL A 184 5.30 3.77 6.87
C VAL A 184 6.56 3.00 6.51
N THR A 185 7.57 3.05 7.39
CA THR A 185 8.83 2.29 7.27
C THR A 185 9.26 1.81 8.65
N GLY A 186 10.39 1.08 8.72
CA GLY A 186 10.98 0.64 9.99
C GLY A 186 11.17 1.76 11.03
N LYS A 187 11.36 3.01 10.59
CA LYS A 187 11.67 4.17 11.44
C LYS A 187 10.65 5.30 11.36
N ARG A 188 9.65 5.22 10.46
CA ARG A 188 8.73 6.32 10.17
C ARG A 188 7.31 5.94 10.50
N PHE A 189 6.67 6.78 11.30
CA PHE A 189 5.25 6.76 11.57
C PHE A 189 4.59 7.98 10.93
N LEU A 190 3.29 7.87 10.68
CA LEU A 190 2.49 8.97 10.16
C LEU A 190 1.13 8.99 10.85
N LEU A 191 0.73 10.18 11.27
CA LEU A 191 -0.60 10.46 11.79
C LEU A 191 -1.40 11.22 10.73
N LEU A 192 -2.63 10.79 10.51
CA LEU A 192 -3.58 11.42 9.60
C LEU A 192 -4.64 12.15 10.41
N THR A 193 -4.86 13.45 10.12
CA THR A 193 -5.87 14.29 10.79
C THR A 193 -6.75 14.97 9.76
N PHE A 194 -8.01 15.28 10.15
CA PHE A 194 -9.03 15.77 9.23
C PHE A 194 -9.43 17.22 9.47
N SER A 195 -8.90 17.82 10.53
CA SER A 195 -9.10 19.24 10.82
C SER A 195 -7.82 19.87 11.35
N LEU A 196 -7.67 21.18 11.14
CA LEU A 196 -6.52 21.92 11.64
C LEU A 196 -6.42 21.88 13.17
N ARG A 197 -7.56 21.91 13.85
CA ARG A 197 -7.62 21.80 15.32
C ARG A 197 -7.09 20.46 15.83
N GLU A 198 -7.49 19.37 15.17
CA GLU A 198 -6.99 18.02 15.49
C GLU A 198 -5.47 17.92 15.22
N TYR A 199 -5.02 18.45 14.08
CA TYR A 199 -3.62 18.52 13.72
C TYR A 199 -2.77 19.24 14.80
N GLU A 200 -3.18 20.43 15.22
CA GLU A 200 -2.48 21.23 16.24
C GLU A 200 -2.47 20.52 17.60
N ALA A 201 -3.59 19.91 18.01
CA ALA A 201 -3.68 19.13 19.23
C ALA A 201 -2.74 17.92 19.21
N CYS A 202 -2.77 17.12 18.13
CA CYS A 202 -1.87 15.98 17.95
C CYS A 202 -0.41 16.41 17.97
N LEU A 203 -0.06 17.49 17.25
CA LEU A 203 1.30 18.00 17.18
C LEU A 203 1.81 18.45 18.57
N THR A 204 0.95 19.12 19.35
CA THR A 204 1.27 19.56 20.70
C THR A 204 1.49 18.38 21.64
N SER A 205 0.62 17.36 21.58
CA SER A 205 0.78 16.13 22.37
C SER A 205 2.04 15.36 22.00
N LEU A 206 2.34 15.23 20.71
CA LEU A 206 3.57 14.57 20.24
C LEU A 206 4.83 15.31 20.72
N ARG A 207 4.79 16.65 20.71
CA ARG A 207 5.90 17.45 21.26
C ARG A 207 6.11 17.19 22.74
N GLN A 208 5.06 17.01 23.53
CA GLN A 208 5.16 16.69 24.95
C GLN A 208 5.76 15.30 25.19
N VAL A 209 5.26 14.29 24.43
CA VAL A 209 5.71 12.90 24.58
C VAL A 209 7.17 12.72 24.18
N PHE A 210 7.60 13.36 23.08
CA PHE A 210 8.96 13.19 22.54
C PHE A 210 9.93 14.31 22.92
N ARG A 211 9.51 15.27 23.75
CA ARG A 211 10.42 16.28 24.30
C ARG A 211 11.27 15.65 25.40
N THR A 212 12.56 15.63 25.20
CA THR A 212 13.51 15.63 26.32
C THR A 212 13.35 16.95 27.06
N GLN A 213 13.35 16.94 28.39
CA GLN A 213 13.11 18.12 29.22
C GLN A 213 14.02 19.27 28.79
N PRO A 214 13.46 20.50 28.55
CA PRO A 214 14.25 21.62 28.01
C PRO A 214 15.26 22.22 28.99
N ASP A 215 15.24 21.80 30.27
CA ASP A 215 16.04 22.38 31.32
C ASP A 215 17.34 21.63 31.62
N ASP A 216 17.63 20.55 30.90
CA ASP A 216 18.86 19.80 31.08
C ASP A 216 19.81 20.05 29.89
N GLU A 217 20.75 20.96 30.01
CA GLU A 217 21.79 21.24 28.99
C GLU A 217 22.62 19.99 28.61
N GLN A 218 22.48 18.89 29.38
CA GLN A 218 23.11 17.60 29.13
C GLN A 218 22.12 16.56 28.55
N ALA A 219 20.86 16.90 28.33
CA ALA A 219 19.87 15.97 27.78
C ALA A 219 20.25 15.55 26.35
N ALA A 220 20.23 14.25 26.11
CA ALA A 220 20.42 13.72 24.75
C ALA A 220 19.37 14.31 23.80
N PRO A 221 19.73 14.62 22.53
CA PRO A 221 18.79 15.16 21.57
C PRO A 221 17.60 14.23 21.39
N SER A 222 16.41 14.81 21.10
CA SER A 222 15.19 14.02 20.87
C SER A 222 15.45 12.88 19.89
N PRO A 223 15.03 11.65 20.22
CA PRO A 223 15.25 10.50 19.34
C PRO A 223 14.40 10.54 18.07
N VAL A 224 13.47 11.51 17.95
CA VAL A 224 12.54 11.64 16.82
C VAL A 224 12.55 13.04 16.21
N ILE A 225 12.29 13.08 14.91
CA ILE A 225 12.01 14.30 14.14
C ILE A 225 10.51 14.34 13.87
N LEU A 226 9.88 15.50 14.10
CA LEU A 226 8.49 15.74 13.82
C LEU A 226 8.38 16.67 12.60
N CYS A 227 7.64 16.26 11.57
CA CYS A 227 7.33 17.12 10.43
C CYS A 227 5.82 17.16 10.21
N GLY A 228 5.29 18.32 9.86
CA GLY A 228 3.87 18.54 9.66
C GLY A 228 3.54 19.09 8.27
N VAL A 229 2.52 18.54 7.63
CA VAL A 229 1.99 19.00 6.34
C VAL A 229 0.52 19.32 6.48
N VAL A 230 0.19 20.60 6.44
CA VAL A 230 -1.19 21.09 6.44
C VAL A 230 -1.70 21.17 5.01
N GLY A 231 -2.91 20.63 4.77
CA GLY A 231 -3.51 20.63 3.43
C GLY A 231 -2.78 19.67 2.48
N ALA A 232 -2.50 18.46 2.95
CA ALA A 232 -1.73 17.46 2.22
C ALA A 232 -2.43 17.00 0.92
N GLU A 233 -3.76 17.07 0.83
CA GLU A 233 -4.53 16.81 -0.39
C GLU A 233 -4.12 17.67 -1.59
N LYS A 234 -3.55 18.87 -1.33
CA LYS A 234 -3.11 19.81 -2.38
C LYS A 234 -1.82 19.39 -3.07
N LEU A 235 -1.10 18.42 -2.50
CA LEU A 235 0.12 17.87 -3.10
C LEU A 235 -0.18 16.84 -4.19
N GLY A 236 -1.40 16.30 -4.25
CA GLY A 236 -1.84 15.31 -5.22
C GLY A 236 -1.90 13.89 -4.64
N THR A 237 -1.22 12.92 -5.26
CA THR A 237 -1.29 11.51 -4.84
C THR A 237 -0.66 11.26 -3.47
N GLY A 238 -1.13 10.21 -2.78
CA GLY A 238 -0.54 9.79 -1.50
C GLY A 238 0.96 9.50 -1.58
N GLY A 239 1.46 9.06 -2.74
CA GLY A 239 2.89 8.88 -2.98
C GLY A 239 3.66 10.20 -2.90
N LEU A 240 3.18 11.26 -3.57
CA LEU A 240 3.78 12.59 -3.52
C LEU A 240 3.74 13.19 -2.10
N VAL A 241 2.67 12.92 -1.35
CA VAL A 241 2.58 13.35 0.06
C VAL A 241 3.68 12.71 0.91
N LEU A 242 3.94 11.41 0.72
CA LEU A 242 5.02 10.71 1.43
C LEU A 242 6.40 11.20 1.01
N ASP A 243 6.64 11.40 -0.29
CA ASP A 243 7.91 11.93 -0.81
C ASP A 243 8.19 13.32 -0.25
N TYR A 244 7.16 14.17 -0.16
CA TYR A 244 7.29 15.49 0.42
C TYR A 244 7.58 15.45 1.92
N ALA A 245 6.91 14.56 2.66
CA ALA A 245 7.19 14.35 4.07
C ALA A 245 8.65 13.90 4.31
N GLU A 246 9.16 12.99 3.48
CA GLU A 246 10.56 12.54 3.52
C GLU A 246 11.55 13.66 3.20
N TYR A 247 11.21 14.52 2.26
CA TYR A 247 12.00 15.72 1.98
C TYR A 247 12.08 16.65 3.19
N LEU A 248 10.96 16.92 3.89
CA LEU A 248 10.94 17.74 5.11
C LEU A 248 11.76 17.10 6.24
N GLU A 249 11.68 15.78 6.41
CA GLU A 249 12.50 15.04 7.39
C GLU A 249 13.99 15.21 7.09
N SER A 250 14.39 15.18 5.82
CA SER A 250 15.77 15.39 5.41
C SER A 250 16.27 16.79 5.71
N LEU A 251 15.41 17.80 5.57
CA LEU A 251 15.73 19.19 5.97
C LEU A 251 15.89 19.31 7.48
N ALA A 252 14.97 18.70 8.26
CA ALA A 252 15.04 18.69 9.71
C ALA A 252 16.31 18.02 10.23
N ALA A 253 16.68 16.88 9.65
CA ALA A 253 17.90 16.17 10.01
C ALA A 253 19.17 17.01 9.78
N ARG A 254 19.21 17.80 8.71
CA ARG A 254 20.33 18.70 8.40
C ARG A 254 20.43 19.90 9.36
N SER A 255 19.29 20.36 9.89
CA SER A 255 19.23 21.48 10.85
C SER A 255 19.40 21.06 12.32
N GLY A 256 19.76 19.81 12.59
CA GLY A 256 19.98 19.30 13.95
C GLY A 256 18.77 18.61 14.58
N GLY A 257 17.68 18.45 13.88
CA GLY A 257 16.59 17.52 14.22
C GLY A 257 15.67 17.91 15.38
N THR A 258 15.80 19.13 15.95
CA THR A 258 15.04 19.53 17.15
C THR A 258 13.77 20.33 16.87
N GLU A 259 13.59 20.83 15.66
CA GLU A 259 12.44 21.66 15.30
C GLU A 259 11.42 20.92 14.44
N VAL A 260 10.15 21.22 14.69
CA VAL A 260 9.06 20.77 13.81
C VAL A 260 9.07 21.59 12.53
N ILE A 261 9.47 20.97 11.43
CA ILE A 261 9.38 21.61 10.13
C ILE A 261 7.94 21.50 9.63
N GLN A 262 7.32 22.65 9.40
CA GLN A 262 5.99 22.74 8.81
C GLN A 262 6.08 23.03 7.31
N ASN A 263 5.03 22.61 6.59
CA ASN A 263 4.87 22.91 5.19
C ASN A 263 4.74 24.41 4.94
N ASP A 264 5.74 25.05 4.35
CA ASP A 264 5.68 26.40 3.85
C ASP A 264 5.79 26.43 2.30
N ARG A 265 5.55 27.60 1.70
CA ARG A 265 5.64 27.76 0.24
C ARG A 265 7.05 27.50 -0.28
N LYS A 266 8.07 27.98 0.43
CA LYS A 266 9.48 27.84 0.04
C LYS A 266 9.89 26.37 -0.01
N ASN A 267 9.52 25.59 1.01
CA ASN A 267 9.83 24.16 1.08
C ASN A 267 9.13 23.40 -0.06
N ARG A 268 7.88 23.74 -0.40
CA ARG A 268 7.17 23.15 -1.53
C ARG A 268 7.83 23.46 -2.87
N ASP A 269 8.15 24.74 -3.11
CA ASP A 269 8.78 25.15 -4.36
C ASP A 269 10.14 24.45 -4.54
N SER A 270 10.93 24.35 -3.47
CA SER A 270 12.20 23.62 -3.47
C SER A 270 12.02 22.11 -3.69
N PHE A 271 11.00 21.49 -3.13
CA PHE A 271 10.68 20.09 -3.36
C PHE A 271 10.35 19.81 -4.83
N TYR A 272 9.46 20.60 -5.42
CA TYR A 272 9.09 20.43 -6.84
C TYR A 272 10.27 20.71 -7.77
N TYR A 273 11.09 21.70 -7.46
CA TYR A 273 12.32 21.94 -8.19
C TYR A 273 13.26 20.74 -8.15
N ASN A 274 13.48 20.17 -6.96
CA ASN A 274 14.33 18.97 -6.82
C ASN A 274 13.75 17.77 -7.59
N LYS A 275 12.44 17.58 -7.59
CA LYS A 275 11.78 16.53 -8.40
C LYS A 275 11.97 16.74 -9.90
N GLN A 276 11.90 17.97 -10.37
CA GLN A 276 12.19 18.29 -11.79
C GLN A 276 13.65 18.02 -12.14
N VAL A 277 14.58 18.39 -11.26
CA VAL A 277 16.02 18.08 -11.43
C VAL A 277 16.25 16.58 -11.48
N GLU A 278 15.64 15.80 -10.57
CA GLU A 278 15.74 14.34 -10.57
C GLU A 278 15.24 13.71 -11.88
N GLN A 279 14.06 14.13 -12.35
CA GLN A 279 13.52 13.67 -13.64
C GLN A 279 14.41 14.06 -14.83
N PHE A 280 14.97 15.28 -14.80
CA PHE A 280 15.92 15.71 -15.82
C PHE A 280 17.21 14.89 -15.81
N LEU A 281 17.75 14.57 -14.63
CA LEU A 281 18.94 13.72 -14.48
C LEU A 281 18.71 12.31 -15.01
N HIS A 282 17.56 11.69 -14.71
CA HIS A 282 17.20 10.37 -15.27
C HIS A 282 17.16 10.42 -16.80
N ARG A 283 16.51 11.43 -17.38
CA ARG A 283 16.49 11.61 -18.84
C ARG A 283 17.90 11.84 -19.40
N ALA A 284 18.73 12.62 -18.72
CA ALA A 284 20.09 12.89 -19.13
C ALA A 284 20.98 11.63 -19.14
N ILE A 285 20.70 10.67 -18.25
CA ILE A 285 21.35 9.35 -18.26
C ILE A 285 20.88 8.53 -19.47
N ASP A 286 19.57 8.49 -19.70
CA ASP A 286 18.99 7.69 -20.80
C ASP A 286 19.38 8.24 -22.18
N GLU A 287 19.57 9.55 -22.33
CA GLU A 287 19.90 10.27 -23.55
C GLU A 287 21.43 10.51 -23.70
N ASP A 288 22.27 10.02 -22.78
CA ASP A 288 23.74 10.19 -22.77
C ASP A 288 24.18 11.67 -22.87
N LEU A 289 23.53 12.54 -22.06
CA LEU A 289 23.79 13.98 -22.07
C LEU A 289 24.92 14.41 -21.12
N PHE A 290 25.63 13.46 -20.51
CA PHE A 290 26.76 13.76 -19.64
C PHE A 290 28.05 13.89 -20.46
N GLU A 291 28.80 14.96 -20.17
CA GLU A 291 30.14 15.18 -20.72
C GLU A 291 31.15 15.26 -19.58
N VAL A 292 32.36 14.79 -19.86
CA VAL A 292 33.46 14.88 -18.90
C VAL A 292 34.40 16.00 -19.34
N TYR A 293 34.57 16.97 -18.48
CA TYR A 293 35.54 18.04 -18.63
C TYR A 293 36.71 17.81 -17.68
N TYR A 294 37.91 18.14 -18.13
CA TYR A 294 39.11 17.99 -17.32
C TYR A 294 39.64 19.35 -16.91
N GLN A 295 39.74 19.58 -15.60
CA GLN A 295 40.34 20.77 -15.03
C GLN A 295 41.78 20.48 -14.59
N PRO A 296 42.78 21.12 -15.17
CA PRO A 296 44.17 20.89 -14.78
C PRO A 296 44.46 21.54 -13.43
N VAL A 297 45.14 20.80 -12.55
CA VAL A 297 45.58 21.25 -11.23
C VAL A 297 47.07 21.57 -11.31
N TYR A 298 47.42 22.84 -11.09
CA TYR A 298 48.80 23.31 -11.13
C TYR A 298 49.42 23.32 -9.74
N SER A 299 50.56 22.70 -9.56
CA SER A 299 51.32 22.70 -8.34
C SER A 299 52.26 23.90 -8.27
N LEU A 300 52.01 24.79 -7.35
CA LEU A 300 52.90 25.93 -7.09
C LEU A 300 54.31 25.52 -6.64
N HIS A 301 54.41 24.38 -5.90
CA HIS A 301 55.68 23.86 -5.43
C HIS A 301 56.49 23.22 -6.54
N GLN A 302 55.85 22.47 -7.44
CA GLN A 302 56.52 21.79 -8.56
C GLN A 302 56.54 22.65 -9.85
N GLN A 303 55.89 23.82 -9.87
CA GLN A 303 55.76 24.74 -11.00
C GLN A 303 55.30 24.06 -12.30
N ARG A 304 54.40 23.06 -12.18
CA ARG A 304 53.84 22.33 -13.33
C ARG A 304 52.44 21.79 -13.02
N PHE A 305 51.71 21.43 -14.08
CA PHE A 305 50.49 20.67 -13.92
C PHE A 305 50.80 19.27 -13.44
N VAL A 306 50.19 18.83 -12.35
CA VAL A 306 50.47 17.55 -11.68
C VAL A 306 49.35 16.53 -11.81
N THR A 307 48.12 16.99 -12.01
CA THR A 307 46.95 16.13 -12.15
C THR A 307 45.82 16.83 -12.91
N LEU A 308 44.83 16.06 -13.27
CA LEU A 308 43.58 16.55 -13.89
C LEU A 308 42.41 16.11 -12.98
N GLU A 309 41.53 17.02 -12.68
CA GLU A 309 40.25 16.72 -12.04
C GLU A 309 39.21 16.47 -13.13
N ALA A 310 38.54 15.32 -13.09
CA ALA A 310 37.45 14.98 -14.02
C ALA A 310 36.16 15.53 -13.45
N LEU A 311 35.51 16.43 -14.16
CA LEU A 311 34.27 17.09 -13.77
C LEU A 311 33.16 16.71 -14.74
N SER A 312 32.12 16.07 -14.24
CA SER A 312 30.92 15.80 -15.00
C SER A 312 30.15 17.08 -15.26
N ARG A 313 29.68 17.27 -16.50
CA ARG A 313 28.82 18.38 -16.93
C ARG A 313 27.63 17.82 -17.70
N LEU A 314 26.53 18.54 -17.65
CA LEU A 314 25.35 18.23 -18.43
C LEU A 314 25.28 19.14 -19.65
N ARG A 315 25.12 18.55 -20.82
CA ARG A 315 24.82 19.29 -22.03
C ARG A 315 23.38 19.79 -21.93
N HIS A 316 23.19 21.11 -21.86
CA HIS A 316 21.86 21.69 -21.90
C HIS A 316 21.31 21.51 -23.32
N PRO A 317 20.14 20.87 -23.52
CA PRO A 317 19.49 20.90 -24.82
C PRO A 317 19.12 22.36 -25.11
N THR A 318 19.69 22.91 -26.17
CA THR A 318 19.39 24.26 -26.70
C THR A 318 17.97 24.29 -27.21
#